data_ff3a3ca90071cb94900345d1a52edcf4
#
_entry.id   ff3a3ca90071cb94900345d1a52edcf4
#
_cell.length_a   1.000
_cell.length_b   1.000
_cell.length_c   1.000
_cell.angle_alpha   90.00
_cell.angle_beta   90.00
_cell.angle_gamma   90.00
#
_symmetry.space_group_name_H-M   'P 1'
#
loop_
_entity.id
_entity.type
_entity.pdbx_description
1 polymer ?
#
loop_
_entity_poly.entity_id
_entity_poly.type
_entity_poly.pdbx_seq_one_letter_code
_entity_poly.pdbx_strand_id
1 'polypeptide(L)'
;MGGVQGKGESPAASISETKLEAKVIEAMQRRETEGSSLKSFNSIILKFPKIDESLRKCKSIFEQFDEDGSGAIDPQELKHCFRKLEINFADEEINDLFEACDINDDRGMNFNEFIVLLCLVYLLKDDPTASHAKSRIGMPNLEATFDSLVDAFVFLDKNKDGYVSKNEMVEAINETISGERSSGRIAMKRFEEMDWDKNGMVNFKEFLFAFTRWVGIEDAEDEDEDDDAKEDV
;
A
#
# COMPACT_ATOMS: atom_id res chain seq x y z
N MET A 1 -9.97 51.05 -22.02
CA MET A 1 -10.28 50.45 -20.71
C MET A 1 -10.15 48.96 -20.87
N GLY A 2 -8.99 48.44 -20.53
CA GLY A 2 -8.66 47.02 -20.64
C GLY A 2 -8.81 46.32 -19.30
N GLY A 3 -9.70 45.34 -19.26
CA GLY A 3 -9.79 44.41 -18.12
C GLY A 3 -8.84 43.23 -18.35
N VAL A 4 -7.80 43.13 -17.54
CA VAL A 4 -6.90 41.99 -17.48
C VAL A 4 -7.55 40.93 -16.61
N GLN A 5 -8.01 39.84 -17.21
CA GLN A 5 -8.38 38.63 -16.48
C GLN A 5 -7.10 37.89 -16.10
N GLY A 6 -6.76 37.94 -14.83
CA GLY A 6 -5.77 37.08 -14.22
C GLY A 6 -6.31 35.63 -14.18
N LYS A 7 -5.73 34.73 -14.98
CA LYS A 7 -5.83 33.31 -14.77
C LYS A 7 -5.04 32.96 -13.49
N GLY A 8 -5.76 32.56 -12.45
CA GLY A 8 -5.16 31.90 -11.31
C GLY A 8 -4.68 30.52 -11.76
N GLU A 9 -3.40 30.38 -12.01
CA GLU A 9 -2.73 29.09 -12.05
C GLU A 9 -2.63 28.61 -10.61
N SER A 10 -3.34 27.54 -10.28
CA SER A 10 -3.08 26.77 -9.07
C SER A 10 -1.64 26.25 -9.16
N PRO A 11 -0.82 26.42 -8.12
CA PRO A 11 0.48 25.77 -8.11
C PRO A 11 0.24 24.26 -8.02
N ALA A 12 0.44 23.55 -9.13
CA ALA A 12 0.69 22.13 -9.10
C ALA A 12 1.96 21.96 -8.25
N ALA A 13 1.79 21.49 -7.02
CA ALA A 13 2.92 21.03 -6.23
C ALA A 13 3.61 19.96 -7.08
N SER A 14 4.85 20.22 -7.48
CA SER A 14 5.67 19.24 -8.17
C SER A 14 5.93 18.12 -7.16
N ILE A 15 5.17 17.02 -7.30
CA ILE A 15 5.44 15.78 -6.59
C ILE A 15 6.83 15.38 -7.04
N SER A 16 7.79 15.38 -6.12
CA SER A 16 9.15 14.90 -6.40
C SER A 16 9.08 13.39 -6.48
N GLU A 17 8.86 12.90 -7.68
CA GLU A 17 8.80 11.47 -7.97
C GLU A 17 10.16 10.84 -7.72
N THR A 18 10.24 9.93 -6.74
CA THR A 18 11.45 9.15 -6.50
C THR A 18 11.62 8.12 -7.62
N LYS A 19 12.88 7.64 -7.83
CA LYS A 19 13.13 6.55 -8.79
C LYS A 19 12.30 5.30 -8.49
N LEU A 20 12.02 5.05 -7.20
CA LEU A 20 11.21 3.92 -6.77
C LEU A 20 9.75 4.12 -7.14
N GLU A 21 9.17 5.30 -6.90
CA GLU A 21 7.80 5.63 -7.30
C GLU A 21 7.60 5.48 -8.80
N ALA A 22 8.51 5.99 -9.61
CA ALA A 22 8.46 5.82 -11.06
C ALA A 22 8.43 4.33 -11.48
N LYS A 23 9.25 3.47 -10.86
CA LYS A 23 9.23 2.01 -11.09
C LYS A 23 7.91 1.38 -10.66
N VAL A 24 7.34 1.81 -9.53
CA VAL A 24 6.05 1.32 -9.03
C VAL A 24 4.92 1.69 -10.01
N ILE A 25 4.87 2.96 -10.45
CA ILE A 25 3.89 3.44 -11.43
C ILE A 25 4.01 2.64 -12.75
N GLU A 26 5.23 2.45 -13.26
CA GLU A 26 5.45 1.65 -14.46
C GLU A 26 4.98 0.20 -14.31
N ALA A 27 5.22 -0.42 -13.14
CA ALA A 27 4.77 -1.77 -12.86
C ALA A 27 3.23 -1.84 -12.77
N MET A 28 2.57 -0.83 -12.20
CA MET A 28 1.11 -0.71 -12.17
C MET A 28 0.50 -0.59 -13.55
N GLN A 29 1.07 0.26 -14.40
CA GLN A 29 0.63 0.44 -15.78
C GLN A 29 0.76 -0.83 -16.61
N ARG A 30 1.84 -1.61 -16.40
CA ARG A 30 1.99 -2.94 -17.00
C ARG A 30 0.89 -3.89 -16.53
N ARG A 31 0.63 -3.95 -15.24
CA ARG A 31 -0.40 -4.81 -14.65
C ARG A 31 -1.77 -4.55 -15.26
N GLU A 32 -2.09 -3.33 -15.51
CA GLU A 32 -3.36 -2.97 -16.14
C GLU A 32 -3.50 -3.50 -17.57
N THR A 33 -2.43 -3.46 -18.37
CA THR A 33 -2.46 -3.98 -19.74
C THR A 33 -2.70 -5.50 -19.80
N GLU A 34 -2.37 -6.22 -18.73
CA GLU A 34 -2.65 -7.66 -18.59
C GLU A 34 -4.11 -7.95 -18.22
N GLY A 35 -4.85 -6.93 -17.80
CA GLY A 35 -6.27 -7.00 -17.47
C GLY A 35 -6.52 -7.35 -16.00
N SER A 36 -7.08 -6.41 -15.24
CA SER A 36 -7.53 -6.64 -13.86
C SER A 36 -8.71 -7.60 -13.80
N SER A 37 -8.67 -8.54 -12.87
CA SER A 37 -9.78 -9.46 -12.60
C SER A 37 -10.94 -8.80 -11.84
N LEU A 38 -10.74 -7.58 -11.31
CA LEU A 38 -11.68 -6.88 -10.47
C LEU A 38 -12.67 -6.07 -11.31
N LYS A 39 -13.96 -6.40 -11.15
CA LYS A 39 -15.07 -5.74 -11.86
C LYS A 39 -15.81 -4.73 -10.99
N SER A 40 -15.55 -4.69 -9.69
CA SER A 40 -16.18 -3.78 -8.74
C SER A 40 -15.44 -3.73 -7.42
N PHE A 41 -15.57 -2.63 -6.67
CA PHE A 41 -15.03 -2.48 -5.32
C PHE A 41 -15.59 -3.53 -4.34
N ASN A 42 -16.83 -3.97 -4.52
CA ASN A 42 -17.41 -5.07 -3.75
C ASN A 42 -16.62 -6.37 -3.89
N SER A 43 -16.02 -6.61 -5.06
CA SER A 43 -15.16 -7.79 -5.28
C SER A 43 -13.91 -7.77 -4.41
N ILE A 44 -13.43 -6.58 -4.05
CA ILE A 44 -12.29 -6.39 -3.13
C ILE A 44 -12.74 -6.69 -1.70
N ILE A 45 -13.86 -6.10 -1.28
CA ILE A 45 -14.42 -6.29 0.07
C ILE A 45 -14.66 -7.77 0.37
N LEU A 46 -15.18 -8.52 -0.59
CA LEU A 46 -15.43 -9.95 -0.44
C LEU A 46 -14.15 -10.79 -0.29
N LYS A 47 -13.01 -10.25 -0.68
CA LYS A 47 -11.70 -10.91 -0.51
C LYS A 47 -11.04 -10.60 0.85
N PHE A 48 -11.52 -9.59 1.60
CA PHE A 48 -10.91 -9.16 2.87
C PHE A 48 -10.62 -10.30 3.86
N PRO A 49 -11.54 -11.25 4.15
CA PRO A 49 -11.25 -12.31 5.10
C PRO A 49 -10.08 -13.21 4.70
N LYS A 50 -9.89 -13.44 3.39
CA LYS A 50 -8.76 -14.24 2.87
C LYS A 50 -7.46 -13.44 2.89
N ILE A 51 -7.56 -12.14 2.65
CA ILE A 51 -6.43 -11.22 2.71
C ILE A 51 -5.94 -11.15 4.15
N ASP A 52 -6.81 -10.92 5.12
CA ASP A 52 -6.49 -10.90 6.55
C ASP A 52 -5.79 -12.21 6.98
N GLU A 53 -6.37 -13.36 6.66
CA GLU A 53 -5.76 -14.66 7.00
C GLU A 53 -4.35 -14.82 6.38
N SER A 54 -4.16 -14.39 5.14
CA SER A 54 -2.87 -14.49 4.46
C SER A 54 -1.83 -13.55 5.04
N LEU A 55 -2.22 -12.32 5.38
CA LEU A 55 -1.34 -11.33 5.98
C LEU A 55 -0.94 -11.73 7.41
N ARG A 56 -1.87 -12.26 8.22
CA ARG A 56 -1.54 -12.79 9.56
C ARG A 56 -0.52 -13.94 9.51
N LYS A 57 -0.55 -14.76 8.47
CA LYS A 57 0.47 -15.81 8.26
C LYS A 57 1.86 -15.24 7.99
N CYS A 58 1.97 -14.01 7.50
CA CYS A 58 3.25 -13.32 7.36
C CYS A 58 3.93 -13.03 8.70
N LYS A 59 3.20 -12.98 9.81
CA LYS A 59 3.78 -12.68 11.11
C LYS A 59 4.87 -13.70 11.49
N SER A 60 4.63 -14.98 11.22
CA SER A 60 5.64 -16.01 11.45
C SER A 60 6.89 -15.88 10.57
N ILE A 61 6.75 -15.22 9.42
CA ILE A 61 7.88 -14.92 8.53
C ILE A 61 8.64 -13.70 9.06
N PHE A 62 7.92 -12.67 9.47
CA PHE A 62 8.48 -11.49 10.12
C PHE A 62 9.31 -11.89 11.34
N GLU A 63 8.74 -12.68 12.27
CA GLU A 63 9.40 -13.20 13.48
C GLU A 63 10.65 -14.06 13.19
N GLN A 64 10.76 -14.65 12.00
CA GLN A 64 11.98 -15.40 11.59
C GLN A 64 13.11 -14.49 11.11
N PHE A 65 12.79 -13.24 10.73
CA PHE A 65 13.74 -12.27 10.22
C PHE A 65 14.11 -11.20 11.25
N ASP A 66 13.25 -10.96 12.22
CA ASP A 66 13.55 -10.25 13.46
C ASP A 66 14.40 -11.18 14.36
N GLU A 67 15.72 -11.22 14.06
CA GLU A 67 16.63 -12.21 14.70
C GLU A 67 16.92 -11.88 16.15
N ASP A 68 16.86 -10.62 16.53
CA ASP A 68 17.12 -10.16 17.90
C ASP A 68 15.85 -10.01 18.75
N GLY A 69 14.67 -10.18 18.14
CA GLY A 69 13.38 -10.07 18.80
C GLY A 69 13.03 -8.65 19.24
N SER A 70 13.53 -7.64 18.51
CA SER A 70 13.30 -6.22 18.80
C SER A 70 11.87 -5.76 18.47
N GLY A 71 11.12 -6.55 17.69
CA GLY A 71 9.81 -6.19 17.15
C GLY A 71 9.88 -5.43 15.83
N ALA A 72 11.08 -5.15 15.32
CA ALA A 72 11.30 -4.48 14.04
C ALA A 72 12.45 -5.14 13.28
N ILE A 73 12.40 -5.13 11.95
CA ILE A 73 13.48 -5.64 11.10
C ILE A 73 14.41 -4.47 10.74
N ASP A 74 15.68 -4.60 11.07
CA ASP A 74 16.71 -3.61 10.73
C ASP A 74 17.22 -3.79 9.27
N PRO A 75 18.00 -2.84 8.70
CA PRO A 75 18.52 -2.95 7.34
C PRO A 75 19.44 -4.17 7.10
N GLN A 76 20.10 -4.72 8.13
CA GLN A 76 20.96 -5.89 7.98
C GLN A 76 20.14 -7.18 7.99
N GLU A 77 19.15 -7.26 8.87
CA GLU A 77 18.17 -8.35 8.90
C GLU A 77 17.39 -8.40 7.60
N LEU A 78 16.98 -7.23 7.04
CA LEU A 78 16.32 -7.17 5.75
C LEU A 78 17.19 -7.72 4.63
N LYS A 79 18.48 -7.40 4.59
CA LYS A 79 19.42 -7.96 3.62
C LYS A 79 19.56 -9.48 3.78
N HIS A 80 19.55 -9.97 5.01
CA HIS A 80 19.54 -11.40 5.29
C HIS A 80 18.24 -12.05 4.82
N CYS A 81 17.09 -11.43 5.12
CA CYS A 81 15.78 -11.84 4.64
C CYS A 81 15.76 -12.01 3.10
N PHE A 82 16.21 -11.01 2.36
CA PHE A 82 16.22 -11.05 0.91
C PHE A 82 17.09 -12.16 0.34
N ARG A 83 18.28 -12.39 0.92
CA ARG A 83 19.15 -13.52 0.52
C ARG A 83 18.47 -14.87 0.76
N LYS A 84 17.79 -15.02 1.91
CA LYS A 84 17.11 -16.27 2.30
C LYS A 84 15.90 -16.56 1.43
N LEU A 85 15.20 -15.51 0.97
CA LEU A 85 14.07 -15.59 0.05
C LEU A 85 14.50 -15.62 -1.44
N GLU A 86 15.80 -15.68 -1.71
CA GLU A 86 16.37 -15.62 -3.07
C GLU A 86 15.89 -14.39 -3.86
N ILE A 87 15.69 -13.27 -3.12
CA ILE A 87 15.32 -11.98 -3.68
C ILE A 87 16.59 -11.23 -4.05
N ASN A 88 16.85 -11.10 -5.36
CA ASN A 88 18.05 -10.47 -5.87
C ASN A 88 17.81 -8.98 -6.16
N PHE A 89 18.14 -8.11 -5.21
CA PHE A 89 18.26 -6.68 -5.39
C PHE A 89 19.69 -6.24 -5.06
N ALA A 90 20.14 -5.16 -5.66
CA ALA A 90 21.39 -4.51 -5.25
C ALA A 90 21.23 -3.91 -3.85
N ASP A 91 22.34 -3.79 -3.11
CA ASP A 91 22.32 -3.21 -1.75
C ASP A 91 21.72 -1.79 -1.72
N GLU A 92 21.92 -1.00 -2.78
CA GLU A 92 21.34 0.33 -2.95
C GLU A 92 19.81 0.25 -3.09
N GLU A 93 19.30 -0.68 -3.90
CA GLU A 93 17.86 -0.89 -4.08
C GLU A 93 17.17 -1.39 -2.79
N ILE A 94 17.86 -2.22 -2.00
CA ILE A 94 17.37 -2.67 -0.69
C ILE A 94 17.27 -1.48 0.28
N ASN A 95 18.26 -0.61 0.30
CA ASN A 95 18.22 0.60 1.13
C ASN A 95 17.11 1.56 0.68
N ASP A 96 16.95 1.78 -0.63
CA ASP A 96 15.87 2.63 -1.18
C ASP A 96 14.48 2.08 -0.79
N LEU A 97 14.31 0.75 -0.83
CA LEU A 97 13.08 0.07 -0.42
C LEU A 97 12.84 0.21 1.09
N PHE A 98 13.89 0.04 1.90
CA PHE A 98 13.82 0.21 3.34
C PHE A 98 13.38 1.62 3.71
N GLU A 99 14.09 2.65 3.24
CA GLU A 99 13.78 4.06 3.49
C GLU A 99 12.37 4.45 3.00
N ALA A 100 11.93 3.86 1.89
CA ALA A 100 10.60 4.13 1.37
C ALA A 100 9.47 3.52 2.23
N CYS A 101 9.73 2.44 2.97
CA CYS A 101 8.75 1.74 3.78
C CYS A 101 8.84 2.06 5.28
N ASP A 102 9.94 2.60 5.75
CA ASP A 102 10.12 3.15 7.11
C ASP A 102 9.37 4.50 7.20
N ILE A 103 8.10 4.45 7.58
CA ILE A 103 7.22 5.62 7.57
C ILE A 103 7.40 6.47 8.82
N ASN A 104 7.68 5.82 9.96
CA ASN A 104 7.88 6.49 11.23
C ASN A 104 9.30 7.03 11.42
N ASP A 105 10.23 6.73 10.46
CA ASP A 105 11.63 7.16 10.43
C ASP A 105 12.40 6.72 11.71
N ASP A 106 12.04 5.56 12.26
CA ASP A 106 12.69 4.99 13.46
C ASP A 106 13.86 4.05 13.12
N ARG A 107 14.11 3.80 11.82
CA ARG A 107 15.12 2.91 11.27
C ARG A 107 14.91 1.43 11.61
N GLY A 108 13.71 1.08 11.99
CA GLY A 108 13.21 -0.28 12.14
C GLY A 108 12.01 -0.49 11.24
N MET A 109 11.81 -1.67 10.73
CA MET A 109 10.64 -1.97 9.93
C MET A 109 9.70 -2.82 10.76
N ASN A 110 8.62 -2.21 11.25
CA ASN A 110 7.57 -2.92 11.96
C ASN A 110 6.80 -3.89 11.03
N PHE A 111 5.90 -4.69 11.58
CA PHE A 111 5.20 -5.70 10.80
C PHE A 111 4.36 -5.13 9.65
N ASN A 112 3.68 -3.99 9.85
CA ASN A 112 2.88 -3.36 8.79
C ASN A 112 3.76 -2.84 7.65
N GLU A 113 4.87 -2.21 7.98
CA GLU A 113 5.89 -1.73 7.04
C GLU A 113 6.52 -2.87 6.26
N PHE A 114 6.79 -4.01 6.93
CA PHE A 114 7.30 -5.22 6.29
C PHE A 114 6.32 -5.80 5.26
N ILE A 115 5.02 -5.81 5.54
CA ILE A 115 4.00 -6.23 4.57
C ILE A 115 3.99 -5.31 3.35
N VAL A 116 4.06 -4.00 3.55
CA VAL A 116 4.13 -3.02 2.46
C VAL A 116 5.38 -3.27 1.62
N LEU A 117 6.54 -3.44 2.24
CA LEU A 117 7.78 -3.76 1.56
C LEU A 117 7.67 -5.05 0.73
N LEU A 118 7.14 -6.14 1.28
CA LEU A 118 6.98 -7.40 0.54
C LEU A 118 6.05 -7.24 -0.66
N CYS A 119 4.99 -6.43 -0.54
CA CYS A 119 4.08 -6.15 -1.66
C CYS A 119 4.77 -5.33 -2.75
N LEU A 120 5.58 -4.33 -2.39
CA LEU A 120 6.39 -3.57 -3.37
C LEU A 120 7.42 -4.46 -4.05
N VAL A 121 8.11 -5.31 -3.30
CA VAL A 121 9.06 -6.30 -3.86
C VAL A 121 8.36 -7.24 -4.84
N TYR A 122 7.18 -7.74 -4.47
CA TYR A 122 6.37 -8.59 -5.34
C TYR A 122 6.03 -7.89 -6.66
N LEU A 123 5.59 -6.64 -6.59
CA LEU A 123 5.23 -5.83 -7.76
C LEU A 123 6.46 -5.54 -8.65
N LEU A 124 7.60 -5.18 -8.05
CA LEU A 124 8.81 -4.82 -8.77
C LEU A 124 9.57 -6.02 -9.38
N LYS A 125 9.36 -7.22 -8.83
CA LYS A 125 9.89 -8.49 -9.38
C LYS A 125 9.09 -9.04 -10.54
N ASP A 126 8.13 -8.29 -11.07
CA ASP A 126 7.37 -8.72 -12.23
C ASP A 126 8.26 -8.79 -13.47
N ASP A 127 8.66 -10.02 -13.84
CA ASP A 127 9.38 -10.29 -15.08
C ASP A 127 8.39 -10.78 -16.13
N PRO A 128 8.04 -9.95 -17.12
CA PRO A 128 7.09 -10.31 -18.16
C PRO A 128 7.57 -11.49 -19.02
N THR A 129 8.85 -11.88 -18.92
CA THR A 129 9.44 -13.00 -19.64
C THR A 129 9.44 -14.29 -18.83
N ALA A 130 9.21 -14.20 -17.51
CA ALA A 130 9.14 -15.36 -16.63
C ALA A 130 7.81 -16.09 -16.83
N SER A 131 7.89 -17.39 -17.01
CA SER A 131 6.68 -18.24 -17.02
C SER A 131 5.90 -18.02 -15.71
N HIS A 132 4.60 -17.75 -15.79
CA HIS A 132 3.66 -17.59 -14.65
C HIS A 132 3.65 -18.76 -13.65
N ALA A 133 4.48 -19.77 -13.86
CA ALA A 133 4.58 -20.97 -13.03
C ALA A 133 5.53 -20.84 -11.84
N LYS A 134 6.32 -19.75 -11.74
CA LYS A 134 7.25 -19.57 -10.63
C LYS A 134 6.74 -18.47 -9.68
N SER A 135 6.64 -18.83 -8.40
CA SER A 135 6.43 -17.88 -7.32
C SER A 135 7.50 -16.77 -7.36
N ARG A 136 7.10 -15.51 -7.23
CA ARG A 136 7.99 -14.34 -7.31
C ARG A 136 8.79 -14.13 -6.03
N ILE A 137 8.15 -14.39 -4.88
CA ILE A 137 8.75 -14.24 -3.54
C ILE A 137 8.75 -15.55 -2.74
N GLY A 138 8.44 -16.69 -3.38
CA GLY A 138 8.42 -18.00 -2.72
C GLY A 138 7.18 -18.27 -1.85
N MET A 139 6.16 -17.41 -1.89
CA MET A 139 4.97 -17.45 -1.05
C MET A 139 3.67 -17.35 -1.86
N PRO A 140 3.22 -18.43 -2.54
CA PRO A 140 2.12 -18.35 -3.51
C PRO A 140 0.80 -17.82 -2.94
N ASN A 141 0.46 -18.14 -1.69
CA ASN A 141 -0.77 -17.66 -1.05
C ASN A 141 -0.74 -16.15 -0.80
N LEU A 142 0.43 -15.65 -0.38
CA LEU A 142 0.66 -14.23 -0.15
C LEU A 142 0.68 -13.45 -1.47
N GLU A 143 1.29 -14.02 -2.50
CA GLU A 143 1.31 -13.44 -3.84
C GLU A 143 -0.08 -13.24 -4.41
N ALA A 144 -1.00 -14.21 -4.22
CA ALA A 144 -2.40 -14.07 -4.60
C ALA A 144 -3.12 -12.95 -3.84
N THR A 145 -2.68 -12.68 -2.61
CA THR A 145 -3.17 -11.54 -1.81
C THR A 145 -2.63 -10.23 -2.36
N PHE A 146 -1.34 -10.16 -2.65
CA PHE A 146 -0.72 -8.99 -3.26
C PHE A 146 -1.30 -8.68 -4.65
N ASP A 147 -1.55 -9.70 -5.48
CA ASP A 147 -2.29 -9.53 -6.75
C ASP A 147 -3.62 -8.82 -6.52
N SER A 148 -4.35 -9.22 -5.49
CA SER A 148 -5.64 -8.61 -5.18
C SER A 148 -5.54 -7.17 -4.70
N LEU A 149 -4.48 -6.82 -3.98
CA LEU A 149 -4.22 -5.45 -3.52
C LEU A 149 -3.76 -4.54 -4.67
N VAL A 150 -2.88 -5.04 -5.54
CA VAL A 150 -2.48 -4.35 -6.77
C VAL A 150 -3.68 -4.08 -7.66
N ASP A 151 -4.49 -5.12 -7.94
CA ASP A 151 -5.71 -4.99 -8.74
C ASP A 151 -6.70 -3.99 -8.13
N ALA A 152 -6.78 -3.93 -6.79
CA ALA A 152 -7.64 -2.98 -6.08
C ALA A 152 -7.20 -1.53 -6.32
N PHE A 153 -5.91 -1.26 -6.21
CA PHE A 153 -5.36 0.06 -6.47
C PHE A 153 -5.55 0.47 -7.93
N VAL A 154 -5.20 -0.41 -8.88
CA VAL A 154 -5.39 -0.18 -10.33
C VAL A 154 -6.87 0.07 -10.66
N PHE A 155 -7.81 -0.57 -9.95
CA PHE A 155 -9.25 -0.30 -10.12
C PHE A 155 -9.63 1.12 -9.64
N LEU A 156 -9.01 1.61 -8.57
CA LEU A 156 -9.26 2.96 -8.04
C LEU A 156 -8.61 4.05 -8.89
N ASP A 157 -7.39 3.84 -9.37
CA ASP A 157 -6.64 4.76 -10.25
C ASP A 157 -7.23 4.73 -11.67
N LYS A 158 -8.27 5.53 -11.89
CA LYS A 158 -9.02 5.55 -13.16
C LYS A 158 -8.27 6.22 -14.30
N ASN A 159 -7.50 7.26 -13.99
CA ASN A 159 -6.74 8.04 -14.97
C ASN A 159 -5.35 7.46 -15.24
N LYS A 160 -4.88 6.47 -14.40
CA LYS A 160 -3.64 5.72 -14.56
C LYS A 160 -2.38 6.55 -14.40
N ASP A 161 -2.48 7.54 -13.53
CA ASP A 161 -1.33 8.39 -13.20
C ASP A 161 -0.49 7.82 -12.03
N GLY A 162 -0.90 6.68 -11.45
CA GLY A 162 -0.23 6.03 -10.33
C GLY A 162 -0.65 6.54 -8.97
N TYR A 163 -1.69 7.38 -8.94
CA TYR A 163 -2.25 7.95 -7.72
C TYR A 163 -3.77 7.82 -7.72
N VAL A 164 -4.36 7.79 -6.55
CA VAL A 164 -5.82 7.86 -6.38
C VAL A 164 -6.19 9.23 -5.85
N SER A 165 -6.97 9.98 -6.61
CA SER A 165 -7.52 11.27 -6.20
C SER A 165 -8.82 11.10 -5.42
N LYS A 166 -9.26 12.16 -4.71
CA LYS A 166 -10.57 12.21 -4.04
C LYS A 166 -11.73 11.92 -5.00
N ASN A 167 -11.66 12.40 -6.23
CA ASN A 167 -12.72 12.22 -7.23
C ASN A 167 -12.81 10.75 -7.65
N GLU A 168 -11.69 10.10 -7.90
CA GLU A 168 -11.61 8.69 -8.27
C GLU A 168 -12.14 7.78 -7.15
N MET A 169 -11.79 8.08 -5.90
CA MET A 169 -12.32 7.35 -4.76
C MET A 169 -13.83 7.48 -4.63
N VAL A 170 -14.37 8.68 -4.80
CA VAL A 170 -15.83 8.93 -4.79
C VAL A 170 -16.52 8.21 -5.95
N GLU A 171 -15.94 8.24 -7.14
CA GLU A 171 -16.47 7.55 -8.32
C GLU A 171 -16.52 6.04 -8.11
N ALA A 172 -15.42 5.43 -7.66
CA ALA A 172 -15.33 3.99 -7.40
C ALA A 172 -16.34 3.50 -6.35
N ILE A 173 -16.57 4.28 -5.29
CA ILE A 173 -17.54 3.92 -4.27
C ILE A 173 -18.98 4.13 -4.76
N ASN A 174 -19.25 5.18 -5.52
CA ASN A 174 -20.58 5.43 -6.11
C ASN A 174 -20.99 4.36 -7.12
N GLU A 175 -20.05 3.86 -7.92
CA GLU A 175 -20.29 2.73 -8.83
C GLU A 175 -20.70 1.45 -8.07
N THR A 176 -20.24 1.32 -6.83
CA THR A 176 -20.42 0.13 -6.00
C THR A 176 -21.72 0.19 -5.19
N ILE A 177 -22.04 1.35 -4.62
CA ILE A 177 -23.18 1.59 -3.73
C ILE A 177 -24.18 2.48 -4.46
N SER A 178 -24.92 1.91 -5.40
CA SER A 178 -25.95 2.66 -6.13
C SER A 178 -27.06 3.11 -5.18
N GLY A 179 -27.10 4.40 -4.89
CA GLY A 179 -28.27 5.09 -4.32
C GLY A 179 -28.19 5.59 -2.90
N GLU A 180 -27.09 5.45 -2.17
CA GLU A 180 -27.00 6.00 -0.81
C GLU A 180 -26.26 7.35 -0.77
N ARG A 181 -26.93 8.37 -0.22
CA ARG A 181 -26.33 9.70 0.05
C ARG A 181 -25.13 9.66 1.02
N SER A 182 -24.90 8.52 1.67
CA SER A 182 -23.79 8.29 2.60
C SER A 182 -22.48 7.89 1.90
N SER A 183 -22.55 7.38 0.67
CA SER A 183 -21.38 6.84 -0.05
C SER A 183 -20.26 7.86 -0.21
N GLY A 184 -20.58 9.11 -0.55
CA GLY A 184 -19.59 10.17 -0.69
C GLY A 184 -18.86 10.52 0.61
N ARG A 185 -19.55 10.48 1.77
CA ARG A 185 -18.91 10.72 3.09
C ARG A 185 -17.99 9.59 3.49
N ILE A 186 -18.39 8.35 3.21
CA ILE A 186 -17.56 7.16 3.47
C ILE A 186 -16.32 7.22 2.60
N ALA A 187 -16.47 7.52 1.30
CA ALA A 187 -15.37 7.68 0.37
C ALA A 187 -14.35 8.72 0.86
N MET A 188 -14.85 9.89 1.26
CA MET A 188 -14.00 10.97 1.76
C MET A 188 -13.26 10.59 3.04
N LYS A 189 -13.94 9.95 3.99
CA LYS A 189 -13.29 9.48 5.22
C LYS A 189 -12.18 8.48 4.92
N ARG A 190 -12.44 7.49 4.06
CA ARG A 190 -11.44 6.50 3.66
C ARG A 190 -10.27 7.13 2.91
N PHE A 191 -10.54 8.11 2.06
CA PHE A 191 -9.49 8.86 1.39
C PHE A 191 -8.59 9.59 2.40
N GLU A 192 -9.19 10.28 3.38
CA GLU A 192 -8.46 11.02 4.42
C GLU A 192 -7.63 10.11 5.34
N GLU A 193 -8.08 8.87 5.56
CA GLU A 193 -7.32 7.84 6.28
C GLU A 193 -6.10 7.34 5.48
N MET A 194 -6.19 7.33 4.14
CA MET A 194 -5.11 6.90 3.25
C MET A 194 -4.10 8.02 2.95
N ASP A 195 -4.57 9.26 2.71
CA ASP A 195 -3.77 10.43 2.37
C ASP A 195 -2.96 10.90 3.60
N TRP A 196 -1.88 10.19 3.89
CA TRP A 196 -1.08 10.37 5.10
C TRP A 196 -0.30 11.68 5.09
N ASP A 197 0.33 12.02 3.97
CA ASP A 197 1.11 13.25 3.82
C ASP A 197 0.24 14.49 3.52
N LYS A 198 -1.09 14.27 3.35
CA LYS A 198 -2.10 15.31 3.09
C LYS A 198 -1.82 16.13 1.83
N ASN A 199 -1.20 15.49 0.83
CA ASN A 199 -0.93 16.12 -0.46
C ASN A 199 -2.18 16.12 -1.38
N GLY A 200 -3.25 15.43 -1.01
CA GLY A 200 -4.50 15.34 -1.75
C GLY A 200 -4.54 14.21 -2.79
N MET A 201 -3.55 13.36 -2.81
CA MET A 201 -3.40 12.19 -3.67
C MET A 201 -2.98 11.01 -2.80
N VAL A 202 -3.40 9.80 -3.14
CA VAL A 202 -2.99 8.57 -2.46
C VAL A 202 -2.12 7.76 -3.39
N ASN A 203 -0.86 7.55 -3.04
CA ASN A 203 0.02 6.64 -3.75
C ASN A 203 -0.19 5.17 -3.31
N PHE A 204 0.43 4.23 -4.02
CA PHE A 204 0.24 2.81 -3.73
C PHE A 204 0.71 2.41 -2.32
N LYS A 205 1.78 3.01 -1.83
CA LYS A 205 2.32 2.75 -0.51
C LYS A 205 1.34 3.19 0.58
N GLU A 206 0.80 4.41 0.48
CA GLU A 206 -0.22 4.92 1.40
C GLU A 206 -1.49 4.09 1.39
N PHE A 207 -1.92 3.65 0.20
CA PHE A 207 -3.03 2.70 0.07
C PHE A 207 -2.77 1.40 0.83
N LEU A 208 -1.59 0.80 0.68
CA LEU A 208 -1.22 -0.44 1.36
C LEU A 208 -1.19 -0.27 2.89
N PHE A 209 -0.64 0.83 3.38
CA PHE A 209 -0.61 1.13 4.81
C PHE A 209 -2.00 1.26 5.41
N ALA A 210 -2.86 2.05 4.80
CA ALA A 210 -4.23 2.17 5.26
C ALA A 210 -4.95 0.81 5.22
N PHE A 211 -4.65 0.01 4.20
CA PHE A 211 -5.25 -1.31 4.05
C PHE A 211 -4.84 -2.28 5.18
N THR A 212 -3.55 -2.33 5.53
CA THR A 212 -3.07 -3.19 6.64
C THR A 212 -3.74 -2.83 7.97
N ARG A 213 -3.96 -1.53 8.22
CA ARG A 213 -4.72 -1.05 9.40
C ARG A 213 -6.19 -1.43 9.35
N TRP A 214 -6.86 -1.37 8.20
CA TRP A 214 -8.28 -1.72 8.07
C TRP A 214 -8.57 -3.22 8.27
N VAL A 215 -7.62 -4.10 7.95
CA VAL A 215 -7.76 -5.54 8.21
C VAL A 215 -7.40 -5.90 9.65
N GLY A 216 -7.08 -4.92 10.52
CA GLY A 216 -6.84 -5.14 11.94
C GLY A 216 -5.54 -5.89 12.21
N ILE A 217 -4.53 -5.69 11.38
CA ILE A 217 -3.16 -6.10 11.66
C ILE A 217 -2.57 -5.00 12.53
N GLU A 218 -3.04 -4.92 13.78
CA GLU A 218 -2.50 -3.99 14.76
C GLU A 218 -1.24 -4.60 15.37
N ASP A 219 -0.20 -3.78 15.47
CA ASP A 219 0.93 -4.07 16.33
C ASP A 219 0.40 -4.08 17.77
N ALA A 220 0.77 -5.09 18.56
CA ALA A 220 0.26 -5.32 19.91
C ALA A 220 0.66 -4.22 20.93
N GLU A 221 1.25 -3.13 20.46
CA GLU A 221 1.75 -2.02 21.30
C GLU A 221 0.77 -0.84 21.44
N ASP A 222 -0.32 -0.78 20.64
CA ASP A 222 -1.25 0.36 20.68
C ASP A 222 -2.46 0.16 21.62
N GLU A 223 -2.54 -0.94 22.41
CA GLU A 223 -3.69 -1.22 23.29
C GLU A 223 -3.60 -0.58 24.68
N ASP A 224 -2.52 0.11 25.07
CA ASP A 224 -2.31 0.55 26.46
C ASP A 224 -2.64 2.03 26.75
N GLU A 225 -3.13 2.85 25.82
CA GLU A 225 -3.31 4.31 26.08
C GLU A 225 -4.75 4.81 26.28
N ASP A 226 -5.81 4.01 26.20
CA ASP A 226 -7.19 4.55 26.24
C ASP A 226 -8.05 4.18 27.48
N ASP A 227 -7.52 3.60 28.56
CA ASP A 227 -8.34 3.15 29.71
C ASP A 227 -8.20 3.97 31.02
N ASP A 228 -7.54 5.12 31.03
CA ASP A 228 -7.37 5.94 32.26
C ASP A 228 -8.20 7.26 32.32
N ALA A 229 -9.39 7.29 31.74
CA ALA A 229 -10.25 8.48 31.86
C ALA A 229 -11.72 8.16 32.15
N LYS A 230 -12.03 7.35 33.19
CA LYS A 230 -13.36 7.37 33.85
C LYS A 230 -13.33 6.70 35.22
N GLU A 231 -12.85 7.40 36.22
CA GLU A 231 -13.36 7.31 37.60
C GLU A 231 -12.92 8.58 38.34
N ASP A 232 -13.86 9.52 38.44
CA ASP A 232 -14.04 10.39 39.59
C ASP A 232 -15.16 11.40 39.27
N VAL A 233 -16.40 11.13 39.65
CA VAL A 233 -17.32 11.99 40.42
C VAL A 233 -18.53 11.16 40.85
#